data_abef869ae2c180f76e4dde5d28f9c2e4
#
_entry.id   abef869ae2c180f76e4dde5d28f9c2e4
#
_cell.length_a   1.000
_cell.length_b   1.000
_cell.length_c   1.000
_cell.angle_alpha   90.00
_cell.angle_beta   90.00
_cell.angle_gamma   90.00
#
_symmetry.space_group_name_H-M   'P 1'
#
loop_
_entity.id
_entity.type
_entity.pdbx_description
1 polymer ?
#
loop_
_entity_poly.entity_id
_entity_poly.type
_entity_poly.pdbx_seq_one_letter_code
_entity_poly.pdbx_strand_id
1 'polypeptide(L)'
;MTKSMTSGKPVKLILLFALPLIVGNIFQQFYSMADTVIVGRTIGVNALAAVGCTGSVSFFILGFVMGFTSGLSILIAQRFGAEDEEGIRCSFAAGIILSIALTIVMTLFAVALVRPAMEFLQTPEEILDDAVSYIRIIFWGIGASVLFNLGSNTMRALGDSRTPLYFLIFACCVNIVLDIVLIAVVGMGVAGAGVATIFSQLLSGICCFVYIWKKMPVLRINRHHFHLARKQLGDHLRIALPMAFQMSIIAIGSLILQFALNGLGAVSVAAYTAAQKIDSIATMPLNSLGQAMTTYTAQNYGAGQYERIKKGVFQCILISLTVSVLMGLMNIFAGSNLSAVFVGSGERDVIALSKTYLVINGSCYWVLGLLFIYRFTLQGLGNGWVPTVAGIMELVMRATAAVLLVERLGFAGASSASPLAWIGACIPLGIAYYLTIRQMVPNSRRLLL
;
A
#
# COMPACT_ATOMS: atom_id res chain seq x y z
N MET A 1 -1.47 -9.07 21.75
CA MET A 1 -1.81 -8.17 22.88
C MET A 1 -2.02 -6.78 22.31
N THR A 2 -3.21 -6.22 22.47
CA THR A 2 -3.53 -4.85 22.11
C THR A 2 -2.62 -3.90 22.87
N LYS A 3 -1.95 -2.99 22.21
CA LYS A 3 -1.01 -2.06 22.83
C LYS A 3 -1.41 -0.64 22.49
N SER A 4 -1.91 0.09 23.50
CA SER A 4 -2.24 1.51 23.31
C SER A 4 -0.99 2.32 22.93
N MET A 5 -1.14 3.18 21.93
CA MET A 5 -0.11 4.13 21.51
C MET A 5 -0.28 5.50 22.18
N THR A 6 -1.22 5.63 23.11
CA THR A 6 -1.53 6.87 23.84
C THR A 6 -0.63 7.11 25.06
N SER A 7 0.15 6.09 25.49
CA SER A 7 1.05 6.17 26.65
C SER A 7 2.47 5.72 26.30
N GLY A 8 3.48 6.27 26.97
CA GLY A 8 4.90 5.96 26.75
C GLY A 8 5.61 6.89 25.75
N LYS A 9 6.87 6.63 25.40
CA LYS A 9 7.68 7.47 24.50
C LYS A 9 7.22 7.28 23.03
N PRO A 10 6.79 8.35 22.30
CA PRO A 10 6.27 8.23 20.94
C PRO A 10 7.21 7.51 19.97
N VAL A 11 8.51 7.89 19.95
CA VAL A 11 9.54 7.25 19.10
C VAL A 11 9.55 5.73 19.26
N LYS A 12 9.60 5.25 20.52
CA LYS A 12 9.67 3.81 20.80
C LYS A 12 8.42 3.08 20.30
N LEU A 13 7.24 3.70 20.47
CA LEU A 13 5.97 3.12 20.03
C LEU A 13 5.89 3.05 18.52
N ILE A 14 6.23 4.14 17.83
CA ILE A 14 6.22 4.22 16.35
C ILE A 14 7.20 3.21 15.76
N LEU A 15 8.44 3.15 16.26
CA LEU A 15 9.45 2.20 15.76
C LEU A 15 9.07 0.74 16.01
N LEU A 16 8.60 0.41 17.23
CA LEU A 16 8.18 -0.95 17.56
C LEU A 16 6.95 -1.40 16.75
N PHE A 17 6.11 -0.47 16.33
CA PHE A 17 4.97 -0.74 15.47
C PHE A 17 5.38 -0.83 13.99
N ALA A 18 6.28 0.05 13.53
CA ALA A 18 6.75 0.06 12.15
C ALA A 18 7.62 -1.15 11.79
N LEU A 19 8.43 -1.67 12.72
CA LEU A 19 9.35 -2.78 12.45
C LEU A 19 8.65 -4.05 11.93
N PRO A 20 7.55 -4.54 12.53
CA PRO A 20 6.79 -5.66 11.94
C PRO A 20 6.19 -5.35 10.57
N LEU A 21 5.82 -4.09 10.30
CA LEU A 21 5.33 -3.68 8.98
C LEU A 21 6.44 -3.74 7.92
N ILE A 22 7.65 -3.27 8.26
CA ILE A 22 8.82 -3.35 7.37
C ILE A 22 9.11 -4.81 7.03
N VAL A 23 9.19 -5.67 8.06
CA VAL A 23 9.43 -7.11 7.88
C VAL A 23 8.32 -7.73 7.02
N GLY A 24 7.06 -7.39 7.26
CA GLY A 24 5.92 -7.87 6.47
C GLY A 24 6.01 -7.48 5.00
N ASN A 25 6.35 -6.22 4.71
CA ASN A 25 6.51 -5.73 3.35
C ASN A 25 7.68 -6.43 2.62
N ILE A 26 8.79 -6.71 3.33
CA ILE A 26 9.91 -7.48 2.79
C ILE A 26 9.47 -8.92 2.46
N PHE A 27 8.77 -9.60 3.36
CA PHE A 27 8.22 -10.94 3.10
C PHE A 27 7.25 -10.95 1.92
N GLN A 28 6.40 -9.93 1.79
CA GLN A 28 5.49 -9.80 0.66
C GLN A 28 6.24 -9.62 -0.67
N GLN A 29 7.38 -8.93 -0.66
CA GLN A 29 8.22 -8.80 -1.85
C GLN A 29 8.88 -10.13 -2.24
N PHE A 30 9.42 -10.87 -1.26
CA PHE A 30 9.96 -12.21 -1.50
C PHE A 30 8.92 -13.18 -2.03
N TYR A 31 7.70 -13.14 -1.48
CA TYR A 31 6.57 -13.91 -1.96
C TYR A 31 6.27 -13.64 -3.44
N SER A 32 6.13 -12.36 -3.82
CA SER A 32 5.89 -11.98 -5.21
C SER A 32 7.02 -12.42 -6.16
N MET A 33 8.27 -12.41 -5.68
CA MET A 33 9.41 -12.93 -6.44
C MET A 33 9.36 -14.45 -6.58
N ALA A 34 9.00 -15.19 -5.52
CA ALA A 34 8.90 -16.64 -5.55
C ALA A 34 7.82 -17.11 -6.52
N ASP A 35 6.63 -16.49 -6.49
CA ASP A 35 5.53 -16.75 -7.42
C ASP A 35 6.00 -16.53 -8.87
N THR A 36 6.63 -15.41 -9.16
CA THR A 36 7.19 -15.10 -10.47
C THR A 36 8.20 -16.16 -10.96
N VAL A 37 9.09 -16.61 -10.06
CA VAL A 37 10.10 -17.64 -10.39
C VAL A 37 9.45 -19.01 -10.62
N ILE A 38 8.47 -19.39 -9.81
CA ILE A 38 7.76 -20.67 -9.95
C ILE A 38 7.01 -20.71 -11.30
N VAL A 39 6.22 -19.67 -11.60
CA VAL A 39 5.50 -19.57 -12.87
C VAL A 39 6.46 -19.61 -14.06
N GLY A 40 7.51 -18.80 -14.04
CA GLY A 40 8.47 -18.70 -15.15
C GLY A 40 9.26 -19.98 -15.41
N ARG A 41 9.66 -20.69 -14.35
CA ARG A 41 10.43 -21.95 -14.50
C ARG A 41 9.58 -23.18 -14.78
N THR A 42 8.34 -23.20 -14.32
CA THR A 42 7.48 -24.39 -14.41
C THR A 42 6.61 -24.38 -15.66
N ILE A 43 6.07 -23.20 -16.03
CA ILE A 43 5.15 -23.08 -17.17
C ILE A 43 5.88 -22.52 -18.41
N GLY A 44 6.74 -21.51 -18.20
CA GLY A 44 7.54 -20.89 -19.26
C GLY A 44 7.37 -19.37 -19.37
N VAL A 45 8.06 -18.80 -20.38
CA VAL A 45 8.18 -17.35 -20.55
C VAL A 45 6.84 -16.69 -20.90
N ASN A 46 6.00 -17.34 -21.72
CA ASN A 46 4.69 -16.78 -22.10
C ASN A 46 3.75 -16.66 -20.88
N ALA A 47 3.72 -17.66 -20.02
CA ALA A 47 2.96 -17.61 -18.77
C ALA A 47 3.45 -16.51 -17.82
N LEU A 48 4.78 -16.34 -17.74
CA LEU A 48 5.38 -15.26 -16.97
C LEU A 48 4.98 -13.90 -17.52
N ALA A 49 4.99 -13.72 -18.84
CA ALA A 49 4.54 -12.50 -19.51
C ALA A 49 3.05 -12.26 -19.28
N ALA A 50 2.22 -13.32 -19.35
CA ALA A 50 0.78 -13.23 -19.09
C ALA A 50 0.49 -12.75 -17.65
N VAL A 51 1.14 -13.31 -16.64
CA VAL A 51 1.00 -12.86 -15.25
C VAL A 51 1.55 -11.44 -15.09
N GLY A 52 2.70 -11.14 -15.70
CA GLY A 52 3.35 -9.83 -15.58
C GLY A 52 2.49 -8.68 -16.11
N CYS A 53 1.85 -8.84 -17.27
CA CYS A 53 1.02 -7.79 -17.88
C CYS A 53 -0.25 -7.48 -17.08
N THR A 54 -0.72 -8.39 -16.21
CA THR A 54 -1.88 -8.16 -15.34
C THR A 54 -1.58 -7.26 -14.14
N GLY A 55 -0.29 -7.02 -13.84
CA GLY A 55 0.15 -6.33 -12.61
C GLY A 55 -0.46 -4.95 -12.42
N SER A 56 -0.53 -4.16 -13.49
CA SER A 56 -1.08 -2.80 -13.45
C SER A 56 -2.58 -2.78 -13.17
N VAL A 57 -3.34 -3.67 -13.81
CA VAL A 57 -4.80 -3.79 -13.61
C VAL A 57 -5.08 -4.33 -12.21
N SER A 58 -4.29 -5.32 -11.76
CA SER A 58 -4.38 -5.84 -10.40
C SER A 58 -4.10 -4.75 -9.37
N PHE A 59 -3.05 -3.93 -9.55
CA PHE A 59 -2.72 -2.85 -8.64
C PHE A 59 -3.81 -1.77 -8.59
N PHE A 60 -4.43 -1.46 -9.72
CA PHE A 60 -5.54 -0.50 -9.78
C PHE A 60 -6.75 -0.97 -8.96
N ILE A 61 -7.18 -2.22 -9.13
CA ILE A 61 -8.36 -2.78 -8.45
C ILE A 61 -8.06 -3.15 -7.00
N LEU A 62 -6.99 -3.90 -6.75
CA LEU A 62 -6.63 -4.33 -5.39
C LEU A 62 -6.12 -3.16 -4.54
N GLY A 63 -5.49 -2.15 -5.15
CA GLY A 63 -5.12 -0.91 -4.49
C GLY A 63 -6.34 -0.17 -3.96
N PHE A 64 -7.43 -0.09 -4.75
CA PHE A 64 -8.72 0.46 -4.28
C PHE A 64 -9.23 -0.29 -3.04
N VAL A 65 -9.23 -1.61 -3.09
CA VAL A 65 -9.63 -2.48 -1.96
C VAL A 65 -8.79 -2.23 -0.72
N MET A 66 -7.45 -2.15 -0.89
CA MET A 66 -6.52 -1.88 0.20
C MET A 66 -6.72 -0.50 0.82
N GLY A 67 -6.88 0.53 0.01
CA GLY A 67 -7.17 1.89 0.46
C GLY A 67 -8.49 1.98 1.22
N PHE A 68 -9.53 1.33 0.71
CA PHE A 68 -10.85 1.30 1.34
C PHE A 68 -10.81 0.62 2.72
N THR A 69 -10.27 -0.59 2.79
CA THR A 69 -10.19 -1.34 4.06
C THR A 69 -9.28 -0.67 5.08
N SER A 70 -8.21 0.01 4.64
CA SER A 70 -7.38 0.83 5.52
C SER A 70 -8.15 2.02 6.09
N GLY A 71 -8.94 2.71 5.25
CA GLY A 71 -9.78 3.82 5.69
C GLY A 71 -10.84 3.42 6.74
N LEU A 72 -11.44 2.23 6.59
CA LEU A 72 -12.40 1.70 7.57
C LEU A 72 -11.78 1.52 8.97
N SER A 73 -10.50 1.20 9.05
CA SER A 73 -9.81 0.94 10.31
C SER A 73 -9.47 2.22 11.10
N ILE A 74 -9.51 3.39 10.47
CA ILE A 74 -9.15 4.66 11.12
C ILE A 74 -10.13 5.00 12.25
N LEU A 75 -11.43 4.88 12.01
CA LEU A 75 -12.44 5.13 13.05
C LEU A 75 -12.33 4.13 14.20
N ILE A 76 -12.00 2.86 13.91
CA ILE A 76 -11.72 1.85 14.95
C ILE A 76 -10.55 2.31 15.82
N ALA A 77 -9.45 2.80 15.22
CA ALA A 77 -8.29 3.29 15.96
C ALA A 77 -8.62 4.54 16.79
N GLN A 78 -9.42 5.47 16.27
CA GLN A 78 -9.86 6.66 17.01
C GLN A 78 -10.75 6.29 18.19
N ARG A 79 -11.73 5.39 18.01
CA ARG A 79 -12.58 4.90 19.10
C ARG A 79 -11.79 4.13 20.16
N PHE A 80 -10.78 3.36 19.72
CA PHE A 80 -9.88 2.67 20.64
C PHE A 80 -9.07 3.66 21.48
N GLY A 81 -8.57 4.74 20.88
CA GLY A 81 -7.88 5.80 21.60
C GLY A 81 -8.78 6.54 22.59
N ALA A 82 -10.06 6.67 22.26
CA ALA A 82 -11.08 7.28 23.14
C ALA A 82 -11.61 6.34 24.23
N GLU A 83 -11.14 5.09 24.28
CA GLU A 83 -11.62 4.02 25.19
C GLU A 83 -13.14 3.75 25.03
N ASP A 84 -13.72 4.04 23.85
CA ASP A 84 -15.13 3.86 23.52
C ASP A 84 -15.36 2.45 22.96
N GLU A 85 -15.55 1.47 23.84
CA GLU A 85 -15.73 0.06 23.44
C GLU A 85 -16.95 -0.17 22.55
N GLU A 86 -18.08 0.52 22.85
CA GLU A 86 -19.30 0.40 22.04
C GLU A 86 -19.07 0.98 20.65
N GLY A 87 -18.41 2.13 20.56
CA GLY A 87 -17.99 2.73 19.28
C GLY A 87 -17.06 1.84 18.49
N ILE A 88 -16.09 1.13 19.14
CA ILE A 88 -15.23 0.16 18.49
C ILE A 88 -16.03 -0.96 17.84
N ARG A 89 -16.99 -1.56 18.58
CA ARG A 89 -17.85 -2.65 18.09
C ARG A 89 -18.72 -2.19 16.94
N CYS A 90 -19.35 -1.02 17.06
CA CYS A 90 -20.13 -0.42 15.99
C CYS A 90 -19.30 -0.11 14.74
N SER A 91 -18.09 0.44 14.91
CA SER A 91 -17.19 0.73 13.80
C SER A 91 -16.68 -0.56 13.11
N PHE A 92 -16.42 -1.61 13.87
CA PHE A 92 -16.02 -2.90 13.32
C PHE A 92 -17.19 -3.56 12.56
N ALA A 93 -18.42 -3.51 13.10
CA ALA A 93 -19.63 -3.97 12.41
C ALA A 93 -19.90 -3.18 11.11
N ALA A 94 -19.73 -1.85 11.12
CA ALA A 94 -19.79 -1.02 9.92
C ALA A 94 -18.74 -1.42 8.89
N GLY A 95 -17.52 -1.67 9.34
CA GLY A 95 -16.44 -2.17 8.50
C GLY A 95 -16.78 -3.49 7.81
N ILE A 96 -17.40 -4.43 8.50
CA ILE A 96 -17.87 -5.70 7.92
C ILE A 96 -18.94 -5.46 6.87
N ILE A 97 -19.98 -4.65 7.16
CA ILE A 97 -21.07 -4.34 6.21
C ILE A 97 -20.48 -3.75 4.93
N LEU A 98 -19.65 -2.72 5.07
CA LEU A 98 -19.07 -2.00 3.94
C LEU A 98 -18.08 -2.87 3.15
N SER A 99 -17.36 -3.76 3.83
CA SER A 99 -16.45 -4.72 3.19
C SER A 99 -17.18 -5.77 2.37
N ILE A 100 -18.33 -6.24 2.82
CA ILE A 100 -19.20 -7.15 2.06
C ILE A 100 -19.73 -6.44 0.81
N ALA A 101 -20.26 -5.22 0.97
CA ALA A 101 -20.74 -4.42 -0.15
C ALA A 101 -19.63 -4.15 -1.17
N LEU A 102 -18.43 -3.74 -0.69
CA LEU A 102 -17.25 -3.55 -1.53
C LEU A 102 -16.90 -4.82 -2.30
N THR A 103 -16.84 -5.97 -1.62
CA THR A 103 -16.52 -7.25 -2.25
C THR A 103 -17.45 -7.54 -3.41
N ILE A 104 -18.78 -7.42 -3.20
CA ILE A 104 -19.75 -7.69 -4.24
C ILE A 104 -19.57 -6.73 -5.43
N VAL A 105 -19.53 -5.42 -5.15
CA VAL A 105 -19.43 -4.40 -6.20
C VAL A 105 -18.13 -4.54 -6.98
N MET A 106 -16.99 -4.65 -6.28
CA MET A 106 -15.68 -4.71 -6.94
C MET A 106 -15.47 -6.03 -7.69
N THR A 107 -15.97 -7.16 -7.17
CA THR A 107 -15.87 -8.44 -7.88
C THR A 107 -16.67 -8.39 -9.17
N LEU A 108 -17.93 -7.97 -9.14
CA LEU A 108 -18.78 -7.88 -10.33
C LEU A 108 -18.19 -6.91 -11.36
N PHE A 109 -17.77 -5.72 -10.90
CA PHE A 109 -17.16 -4.71 -11.75
C PHE A 109 -15.86 -5.21 -12.38
N ALA A 110 -14.93 -5.72 -11.56
CA ALA A 110 -13.63 -6.14 -12.03
C ALA A 110 -13.71 -7.35 -12.98
N VAL A 111 -14.50 -8.38 -12.65
CA VAL A 111 -14.66 -9.57 -13.50
C VAL A 111 -15.31 -9.24 -14.84
N ALA A 112 -16.30 -8.31 -14.86
CA ALA A 112 -16.94 -7.88 -16.10
C ALA A 112 -15.97 -7.12 -17.02
N LEU A 113 -15.00 -6.38 -16.46
CA LEU A 113 -14.07 -5.54 -17.22
C LEU A 113 -12.72 -6.18 -17.50
N VAL A 114 -12.46 -7.42 -17.05
CA VAL A 114 -11.17 -8.09 -17.24
C VAL A 114 -10.73 -8.09 -18.70
N ARG A 115 -11.52 -8.69 -19.58
CA ARG A 115 -11.15 -8.85 -20.99
C ARG A 115 -11.02 -7.51 -21.71
N PRO A 116 -12.03 -6.57 -21.63
CA PRO A 116 -11.88 -5.24 -22.18
C PRO A 116 -10.64 -4.46 -21.68
N ALA A 117 -10.30 -4.62 -20.42
CA ALA A 117 -9.12 -3.95 -19.85
C ALA A 117 -7.81 -4.50 -20.43
N MET A 118 -7.69 -5.81 -20.57
CA MET A 118 -6.50 -6.44 -21.15
C MET A 118 -6.35 -6.13 -22.65
N GLU A 119 -7.46 -6.10 -23.40
CA GLU A 119 -7.48 -5.68 -24.79
C GLU A 119 -7.12 -4.19 -24.96
N PHE A 120 -7.65 -3.33 -24.09
CA PHE A 120 -7.31 -1.89 -24.08
C PHE A 120 -5.82 -1.66 -23.80
N LEU A 121 -5.19 -2.49 -22.97
CA LEU A 121 -3.75 -2.45 -22.72
C LEU A 121 -2.91 -3.07 -23.84
N GLN A 122 -3.54 -3.49 -24.94
CA GLN A 122 -2.89 -4.10 -26.10
C GLN A 122 -2.04 -5.33 -25.72
N THR A 123 -2.58 -6.16 -24.82
CA THR A 123 -1.95 -7.44 -24.47
C THR A 123 -1.86 -8.31 -25.72
N PRO A 124 -0.67 -8.88 -26.04
CA PRO A 124 -0.50 -9.75 -27.21
C PRO A 124 -1.48 -10.92 -27.20
N GLU A 125 -2.05 -11.25 -28.37
CA GLU A 125 -3.06 -12.31 -28.51
C GLU A 125 -2.59 -13.67 -27.99
N GLU A 126 -1.29 -13.96 -28.15
CA GLU A 126 -0.66 -15.21 -27.73
C GLU A 126 -0.75 -15.47 -26.21
N ILE A 127 -0.83 -14.42 -25.41
CA ILE A 127 -0.86 -14.50 -23.93
C ILE A 127 -2.15 -13.94 -23.33
N LEU A 128 -3.05 -13.41 -24.16
CA LEU A 128 -4.27 -12.73 -23.70
C LEU A 128 -5.17 -13.65 -22.89
N ASP A 129 -5.43 -14.86 -23.36
CA ASP A 129 -6.34 -15.79 -22.69
C ASP A 129 -5.77 -16.28 -21.34
N ASP A 130 -4.47 -16.51 -21.26
CA ASP A 130 -3.78 -16.84 -20.01
C ASP A 130 -3.83 -15.66 -19.01
N ALA A 131 -3.57 -14.44 -19.48
CA ALA A 131 -3.65 -13.24 -18.66
C ALA A 131 -5.09 -12.99 -18.14
N VAL A 132 -6.10 -13.13 -19.01
CA VAL A 132 -7.52 -13.02 -18.65
C VAL A 132 -7.92 -14.11 -17.66
N SER A 133 -7.47 -15.35 -17.87
CA SER A 133 -7.74 -16.47 -16.94
C SER A 133 -7.18 -16.20 -15.56
N TYR A 134 -5.90 -15.83 -15.48
CA TYR A 134 -5.22 -15.53 -14.21
C TYR A 134 -5.90 -14.40 -13.44
N ILE A 135 -6.05 -13.23 -14.09
CA ILE A 135 -6.58 -12.05 -13.40
C ILE A 135 -8.06 -12.18 -13.04
N ARG A 136 -8.84 -12.91 -13.84
CA ARG A 136 -10.24 -13.23 -13.54
C ARG A 136 -10.35 -14.05 -12.26
N ILE A 137 -9.48 -15.05 -12.06
CA ILE A 137 -9.42 -15.83 -10.84
C ILE A 137 -9.09 -14.89 -9.66
N ILE A 138 -8.05 -14.05 -9.78
CA ILE A 138 -7.68 -13.08 -8.73
C ILE A 138 -8.87 -12.18 -8.36
N PHE A 139 -9.66 -11.72 -9.34
CA PHE A 139 -10.80 -10.84 -9.08
C PHE A 139 -12.00 -11.58 -8.47
N TRP A 140 -12.21 -12.85 -8.80
CA TRP A 140 -13.16 -13.69 -8.04
C TRP A 140 -12.73 -13.84 -6.58
N GLY A 141 -11.45 -13.78 -6.30
CA GLY A 141 -10.87 -13.83 -4.96
C GLY A 141 -10.79 -12.48 -4.22
N ILE A 142 -11.36 -11.39 -4.72
CA ILE A 142 -11.36 -10.07 -4.03
C ILE A 142 -11.86 -10.20 -2.58
N GLY A 143 -12.87 -11.04 -2.32
CA GLY A 143 -13.37 -11.30 -0.98
C GLY A 143 -12.31 -11.84 -0.02
N ALA A 144 -11.39 -12.68 -0.49
CA ALA A 144 -10.28 -13.18 0.33
C ALA A 144 -9.31 -12.05 0.70
N SER A 145 -8.97 -11.20 -0.28
CA SER A 145 -8.14 -10.01 -0.05
C SER A 145 -8.80 -9.03 0.91
N VAL A 146 -10.10 -8.76 0.75
CA VAL A 146 -10.88 -7.89 1.66
C VAL A 146 -10.87 -8.45 3.08
N LEU A 147 -11.12 -9.75 3.24
CA LEU A 147 -11.15 -10.42 4.54
C LEU A 147 -9.80 -10.28 5.26
N PHE A 148 -8.70 -10.60 4.57
CA PHE A 148 -7.36 -10.47 5.15
C PHE A 148 -7.02 -9.01 5.48
N ASN A 149 -7.27 -8.07 4.57
CA ASN A 149 -6.96 -6.65 4.78
C ASN A 149 -7.80 -6.05 5.90
N LEU A 150 -9.11 -6.31 5.97
CA LEU A 150 -9.96 -5.83 7.05
C LEU A 150 -9.50 -6.36 8.41
N GLY A 151 -9.24 -7.67 8.52
CA GLY A 151 -8.76 -8.28 9.75
C GLY A 151 -7.40 -7.72 10.19
N SER A 152 -6.44 -7.62 9.27
CA SER A 152 -5.11 -7.08 9.52
C SER A 152 -5.15 -5.61 9.94
N ASN A 153 -5.90 -4.77 9.21
CA ASN A 153 -6.02 -3.34 9.50
C ASN A 153 -6.75 -3.11 10.83
N THR A 154 -7.75 -3.92 11.17
CA THR A 154 -8.44 -3.86 12.46
C THR A 154 -7.50 -4.19 13.62
N MET A 155 -6.68 -5.24 13.50
CA MET A 155 -5.67 -5.56 14.53
C MET A 155 -4.62 -4.45 14.68
N ARG A 156 -4.17 -3.88 13.56
CA ARG A 156 -3.26 -2.71 13.56
C ARG A 156 -3.90 -1.49 14.21
N ALA A 157 -5.17 -1.23 13.96
CA ALA A 157 -5.92 -0.14 14.59
C ALA A 157 -5.93 -0.24 16.13
N LEU A 158 -5.92 -1.46 16.67
CA LEU A 158 -5.81 -1.75 18.11
C LEU A 158 -4.36 -1.85 18.61
N GLY A 159 -3.37 -1.46 17.79
CA GLY A 159 -1.96 -1.42 18.15
C GLY A 159 -1.21 -2.75 18.01
N ASP A 160 -1.79 -3.77 17.42
CA ASP A 160 -1.12 -5.05 17.14
C ASP A 160 -0.66 -5.13 15.67
N SER A 161 0.61 -4.82 15.44
CA SER A 161 1.24 -4.98 14.13
C SER A 161 1.95 -6.33 13.95
N ARG A 162 2.14 -7.12 15.03
CA ARG A 162 2.89 -8.37 14.98
C ARG A 162 2.04 -9.55 14.52
N THR A 163 0.83 -9.66 15.04
CA THR A 163 -0.06 -10.78 14.70
C THR A 163 -0.41 -10.83 13.20
N PRO A 164 -0.76 -9.70 12.53
CA PRO A 164 -0.92 -9.69 11.08
C PRO A 164 0.33 -10.13 10.31
N LEU A 165 1.53 -9.80 10.80
CA LEU A 165 2.79 -10.26 10.20
C LEU A 165 2.89 -11.80 10.23
N TYR A 166 2.59 -12.44 11.37
CA TYR A 166 2.65 -13.90 11.46
C TYR A 166 1.68 -14.58 10.49
N PHE A 167 0.46 -14.04 10.34
CA PHE A 167 -0.50 -14.57 9.39
C PHE A 167 -0.09 -14.29 7.93
N LEU A 168 0.58 -13.18 7.65
CA LEU A 168 1.15 -12.91 6.34
C LEU A 168 2.26 -13.93 6.00
N ILE A 169 3.20 -14.18 6.92
CA ILE A 169 4.26 -15.17 6.71
C ILE A 169 3.65 -16.56 6.48
N PHE A 170 2.66 -16.95 7.28
CA PHE A 170 1.94 -18.19 7.09
C PHE A 170 1.29 -18.28 5.71
N ALA A 171 0.60 -17.22 5.27
CA ALA A 171 0.01 -17.15 3.93
C ALA A 171 1.07 -17.31 2.82
N CYS A 172 2.23 -16.64 2.97
CA CYS A 172 3.33 -16.76 2.01
C CYS A 172 3.84 -18.20 1.89
N CYS A 173 4.04 -18.89 3.02
CA CYS A 173 4.47 -20.30 3.02
C CYS A 173 3.43 -21.20 2.36
N VAL A 174 2.15 -21.05 2.71
CA VAL A 174 1.05 -21.82 2.11
C VAL A 174 0.96 -21.58 0.62
N ASN A 175 1.07 -20.34 0.19
CA ASN A 175 1.02 -19.99 -1.24
C ASN A 175 2.16 -20.66 -2.03
N ILE A 176 3.43 -20.56 -1.58
CA ILE A 176 4.57 -21.20 -2.27
C ILE A 176 4.34 -22.73 -2.40
N VAL A 177 3.85 -23.37 -1.35
CA VAL A 177 3.53 -24.80 -1.41
C VAL A 177 2.42 -25.09 -2.42
N LEU A 178 1.35 -24.27 -2.39
CA LEU A 178 0.23 -24.44 -3.33
C LEU A 178 0.62 -24.14 -4.77
N ASP A 179 1.46 -23.14 -5.02
CA ASP A 179 1.99 -22.87 -6.35
C ASP A 179 2.72 -24.08 -6.91
N ILE A 180 3.63 -24.66 -6.14
CA ILE A 180 4.35 -25.87 -6.55
C ILE A 180 3.37 -27.01 -6.82
N VAL A 181 2.41 -27.26 -5.92
CA VAL A 181 1.45 -28.36 -6.06
C VAL A 181 0.52 -28.14 -7.25
N LEU A 182 -0.13 -26.97 -7.36
CA LEU A 182 -1.14 -26.72 -8.38
C LEU A 182 -0.53 -26.51 -9.78
N ILE A 183 0.67 -25.92 -9.85
CA ILE A 183 1.32 -25.66 -11.12
C ILE A 183 2.14 -26.88 -11.58
N ALA A 184 3.04 -27.40 -10.72
CA ALA A 184 4.00 -28.42 -11.12
C ALA A 184 3.43 -29.84 -11.03
N VAL A 185 2.56 -30.15 -10.05
CA VAL A 185 2.03 -31.52 -9.84
C VAL A 185 0.68 -31.70 -10.54
N VAL A 186 -0.25 -30.74 -10.34
CA VAL A 186 -1.62 -30.83 -10.90
C VAL A 186 -1.66 -30.33 -12.35
N GLY A 187 -0.76 -29.44 -12.75
CA GLY A 187 -0.68 -28.94 -14.13
C GLY A 187 -1.73 -27.88 -14.47
N MET A 188 -2.20 -27.10 -13.50
CA MET A 188 -3.23 -26.06 -13.73
C MET A 188 -2.73 -24.81 -14.49
N GLY A 189 -1.45 -24.76 -14.85
CA GLY A 189 -0.89 -23.58 -15.54
C GLY A 189 -1.01 -22.29 -14.72
N VAL A 190 -1.21 -21.15 -15.38
CA VAL A 190 -1.32 -19.83 -14.74
C VAL A 190 -2.54 -19.73 -13.80
N ALA A 191 -3.60 -20.48 -14.08
CA ALA A 191 -4.77 -20.56 -13.20
C ALA A 191 -4.41 -21.10 -11.80
N GLY A 192 -3.47 -22.03 -11.73
CA GLY A 192 -2.95 -22.59 -10.47
C GLY A 192 -2.34 -21.52 -9.56
N ALA A 193 -1.54 -20.61 -10.12
CA ALA A 193 -0.97 -19.47 -9.38
C ALA A 193 -2.06 -18.55 -8.82
N GLY A 194 -3.08 -18.23 -9.63
CA GLY A 194 -4.23 -17.44 -9.18
C GLY A 194 -4.98 -18.11 -8.02
N VAL A 195 -5.27 -19.40 -8.13
CA VAL A 195 -5.97 -20.16 -7.08
C VAL A 195 -5.13 -20.25 -5.80
N ALA A 196 -3.83 -20.50 -5.91
CA ALA A 196 -2.91 -20.55 -4.75
C ALA A 196 -2.90 -19.22 -4.00
N THR A 197 -2.84 -18.10 -4.73
CA THR A 197 -2.87 -16.76 -4.16
C THR A 197 -4.18 -16.49 -3.39
N ILE A 198 -5.33 -16.80 -3.98
CA ILE A 198 -6.64 -16.57 -3.34
C ILE A 198 -6.78 -17.47 -2.11
N PHE A 199 -6.44 -18.74 -2.22
CA PHE A 199 -6.61 -19.68 -1.11
C PHE A 199 -5.73 -19.31 0.08
N SER A 200 -4.48 -18.93 -0.15
CA SER A 200 -3.57 -18.50 0.91
C SER A 200 -4.05 -17.22 1.60
N GLN A 201 -4.56 -16.24 0.84
CA GLN A 201 -5.15 -15.02 1.39
C GLN A 201 -6.44 -15.30 2.17
N LEU A 202 -7.31 -16.18 1.66
CA LEU A 202 -8.53 -16.59 2.35
C LEU A 202 -8.21 -17.24 3.69
N LEU A 203 -7.28 -18.20 3.69
CA LEU A 203 -6.86 -18.89 4.90
C LEU A 203 -6.28 -17.92 5.94
N SER A 204 -5.43 -17.00 5.51
CA SER A 204 -4.87 -15.96 6.36
C SER A 204 -5.95 -15.01 6.90
N GLY A 205 -6.92 -14.63 6.07
CA GLY A 205 -8.07 -13.84 6.49
C GLY A 205 -8.92 -14.55 7.55
N ILE A 206 -9.19 -15.83 7.35
CA ILE A 206 -9.91 -16.65 8.35
C ILE A 206 -9.11 -16.72 9.66
N CYS A 207 -7.79 -16.92 9.60
CA CYS A 207 -6.93 -16.90 10.80
C CYS A 207 -7.00 -15.55 11.53
N CYS A 208 -7.01 -14.42 10.80
CA CYS A 208 -7.19 -13.10 11.39
C CYS A 208 -8.51 -12.99 12.16
N PHE A 209 -9.64 -13.39 11.57
CA PHE A 209 -10.95 -13.30 12.21
C PHE A 209 -11.13 -14.29 13.38
N VAL A 210 -10.59 -15.50 13.27
CA VAL A 210 -10.56 -16.46 14.39
C VAL A 210 -9.75 -15.92 15.56
N TYR A 211 -8.60 -15.28 15.27
CA TYR A 211 -7.79 -14.63 16.31
C TYR A 211 -8.53 -13.46 16.96
N ILE A 212 -9.13 -12.58 16.15
CA ILE A 212 -9.96 -11.46 16.63
C ILE A 212 -11.05 -11.97 17.58
N TRP A 213 -11.79 -12.99 17.15
CA TRP A 213 -12.88 -13.55 17.95
C TRP A 213 -12.42 -14.16 19.28
N LYS A 214 -11.28 -14.90 19.26
CA LYS A 214 -10.77 -15.59 20.45
C LYS A 214 -9.98 -14.67 21.40
N LYS A 215 -9.20 -13.74 20.86
CA LYS A 215 -8.17 -12.97 21.62
C LYS A 215 -8.45 -11.49 21.78
N MET A 216 -9.46 -10.94 21.08
CA MET A 216 -9.81 -9.53 21.13
C MET A 216 -11.27 -9.32 21.58
N PRO A 217 -11.60 -9.46 22.88
CA PRO A 217 -12.97 -9.36 23.37
C PRO A 217 -13.64 -8.00 23.07
N VAL A 218 -12.85 -6.92 22.96
CA VAL A 218 -13.32 -5.58 22.61
C VAL A 218 -14.00 -5.51 21.25
N LEU A 219 -13.66 -6.42 20.32
CA LEU A 219 -14.26 -6.54 18.98
C LEU A 219 -15.43 -7.54 18.90
N ARG A 220 -15.88 -8.10 20.01
CA ARG A 220 -17.04 -9.02 20.00
C ARG A 220 -18.30 -8.24 19.70
N ILE A 221 -18.89 -8.54 18.54
CA ILE A 221 -20.13 -7.90 18.03
C ILE A 221 -21.33 -8.81 18.21
N ASN A 222 -22.51 -8.21 18.36
CA ASN A 222 -23.82 -8.85 18.39
C ASN A 222 -24.76 -8.12 17.43
N ARG A 223 -25.98 -8.62 17.29
CA ARG A 223 -26.98 -8.06 16.33
C ARG A 223 -27.26 -6.57 16.55
N HIS A 224 -27.26 -6.11 17.80
CA HIS A 224 -27.47 -4.72 18.15
C HIS A 224 -26.44 -3.78 17.51
N HIS A 225 -25.18 -4.15 17.53
CA HIS A 225 -24.10 -3.34 16.95
C HIS A 225 -24.26 -3.14 15.44
N PHE A 226 -24.78 -4.13 14.70
CA PHE A 226 -25.08 -3.98 13.28
C PHE A 226 -26.18 -2.97 13.00
N HIS A 227 -27.17 -2.86 13.90
CA HIS A 227 -28.24 -1.85 13.77
C HIS A 227 -27.67 -0.43 13.99
N LEU A 228 -26.86 -0.22 15.02
CA LEU A 228 -26.19 1.06 15.29
C LEU A 228 -25.18 1.42 14.21
N ALA A 229 -24.42 0.44 13.73
CA ALA A 229 -23.44 0.61 12.66
C ALA A 229 -24.04 1.21 11.38
N ARG A 230 -25.26 0.83 11.01
CA ARG A 230 -25.96 1.38 9.84
C ARG A 230 -26.09 2.90 9.88
N LYS A 231 -26.25 3.50 11.06
CA LYS A 231 -26.34 4.95 11.24
C LYS A 231 -24.99 5.66 11.03
N GLN A 232 -23.87 4.94 11.15
CA GLN A 232 -22.50 5.46 11.09
C GLN A 232 -21.80 5.13 9.76
N LEU A 233 -22.48 4.46 8.80
CA LEU A 233 -21.87 4.06 7.52
C LEU A 233 -21.29 5.26 6.75
N GLY A 234 -21.99 6.41 6.79
CA GLY A 234 -21.55 7.63 6.13
C GLY A 234 -20.19 8.14 6.61
N ASP A 235 -19.94 8.06 7.93
CA ASP A 235 -18.67 8.51 8.52
C ASP A 235 -17.51 7.64 8.03
N HIS A 236 -17.72 6.32 7.94
CA HIS A 236 -16.73 5.38 7.42
C HIS A 236 -16.47 5.61 5.93
N LEU A 237 -17.52 5.81 5.12
CA LEU A 237 -17.39 6.07 3.69
C LEU A 237 -16.66 7.39 3.40
N ARG A 238 -16.89 8.42 4.22
CA ARG A 238 -16.22 9.72 4.09
C ARG A 238 -14.69 9.63 4.20
N ILE A 239 -14.18 8.61 4.89
CA ILE A 239 -12.73 8.38 5.03
C ILE A 239 -12.27 7.31 4.03
N ALA A 240 -13.00 6.20 3.95
CA ALA A 240 -12.58 5.03 3.17
C ALA A 240 -12.59 5.27 1.66
N LEU A 241 -13.63 5.93 1.11
CA LEU A 241 -13.73 6.19 -0.32
C LEU A 241 -12.60 7.08 -0.85
N PRO A 242 -12.28 8.25 -0.25
CA PRO A 242 -11.15 9.04 -0.70
C PRO A 242 -9.83 8.27 -0.67
N MET A 243 -9.58 7.46 0.37
CA MET A 243 -8.37 6.66 0.46
C MET A 243 -8.31 5.55 -0.60
N ALA A 244 -9.44 4.95 -0.95
CA ALA A 244 -9.53 3.99 -2.03
C ALA A 244 -9.21 4.64 -3.39
N PHE A 245 -9.84 5.77 -3.70
CA PHE A 245 -9.56 6.52 -4.92
C PHE A 245 -8.11 6.98 -5.01
N GLN A 246 -7.52 7.40 -3.89
CA GLN A 246 -6.12 7.82 -3.84
C GLN A 246 -5.18 6.69 -4.32
N MET A 247 -5.40 5.44 -3.89
CA MET A 247 -4.58 4.31 -4.34
C MET A 247 -4.72 4.04 -5.84
N SER A 248 -5.95 4.13 -6.38
CA SER A 248 -6.17 4.00 -7.83
C SER A 248 -5.54 5.14 -8.63
N ILE A 249 -5.57 6.38 -8.11
CA ILE A 249 -4.93 7.54 -8.73
C ILE A 249 -3.41 7.35 -8.82
N ILE A 250 -2.79 6.81 -7.77
CA ILE A 250 -1.35 6.47 -7.77
C ILE A 250 -1.04 5.43 -8.84
N ALA A 251 -1.91 4.40 -8.98
CA ALA A 251 -1.76 3.37 -10.02
C ALA A 251 -1.81 3.97 -11.44
N ILE A 252 -2.77 4.88 -11.72
CA ILE A 252 -2.85 5.59 -13.00
C ILE A 252 -1.56 6.39 -13.28
N GLY A 253 -1.03 7.07 -12.27
CA GLY A 253 0.21 7.82 -12.41
C GLY A 253 1.41 6.96 -12.81
N SER A 254 1.47 5.73 -12.28
CA SER A 254 2.51 4.77 -12.66
C SER A 254 2.35 4.26 -14.09
N LEU A 255 1.11 4.06 -14.55
CA LEU A 255 0.81 3.67 -15.94
C LEU A 255 1.22 4.75 -16.95
N ILE A 256 0.94 6.03 -16.67
CA ILE A 256 1.33 7.15 -17.54
C ILE A 256 2.85 7.21 -17.68
N LEU A 257 3.58 7.05 -16.59
CA LEU A 257 5.04 7.04 -16.63
C LEU A 257 5.57 5.84 -17.41
N GLN A 258 4.97 4.66 -17.23
CA GLN A 258 5.33 3.46 -17.99
C GLN A 258 5.12 3.66 -19.51
N PHE A 259 4.00 4.28 -19.88
CA PHE A 259 3.73 4.59 -21.29
C PHE A 259 4.78 5.54 -21.90
N ALA A 260 5.16 6.58 -21.17
CA ALA A 260 6.22 7.50 -21.61
C ALA A 260 7.59 6.80 -21.76
N LEU A 261 7.91 5.87 -20.83
CA LEU A 261 9.15 5.09 -20.90
C LEU A 261 9.19 4.11 -22.08
N ASN A 262 8.05 3.53 -22.44
CA ASN A 262 7.96 2.64 -23.59
C ASN A 262 8.38 3.35 -24.89
N GLY A 263 8.10 4.65 -25.00
CA GLY A 263 8.55 5.50 -26.12
C GLY A 263 10.07 5.70 -26.20
N LEU A 264 10.81 5.46 -25.13
CA LEU A 264 12.29 5.58 -25.07
C LEU A 264 13.03 4.28 -25.44
N GLY A 265 12.30 3.20 -25.72
CA GLY A 265 12.85 1.92 -26.14
C GLY A 265 13.17 0.94 -25.02
N ALA A 266 13.49 -0.30 -25.44
CA ALA A 266 13.61 -1.45 -24.53
C ALA A 266 14.68 -1.30 -23.43
N VAL A 267 15.82 -0.68 -23.75
CA VAL A 267 16.91 -0.44 -22.78
C VAL A 267 16.45 0.45 -21.64
N SER A 268 15.69 1.52 -21.94
CA SER A 268 15.13 2.42 -20.93
C SER A 268 14.10 1.72 -20.04
N VAL A 269 13.23 0.89 -20.63
CA VAL A 269 12.23 0.12 -19.89
C VAL A 269 12.91 -0.90 -18.97
N ALA A 270 13.93 -1.61 -19.44
CA ALA A 270 14.70 -2.55 -18.63
C ALA A 270 15.41 -1.85 -17.46
N ALA A 271 16.04 -0.70 -17.73
CA ALA A 271 16.72 0.12 -16.72
C ALA A 271 15.74 0.61 -15.64
N TYR A 272 14.60 1.14 -16.06
CA TYR A 272 13.54 1.59 -15.13
C TYR A 272 13.02 0.43 -14.27
N THR A 273 12.74 -0.73 -14.88
CA THR A 273 12.22 -1.89 -14.17
C THR A 273 13.19 -2.39 -13.10
N ALA A 274 14.48 -2.48 -13.43
CA ALA A 274 15.52 -2.86 -12.47
C ALA A 274 15.64 -1.83 -11.33
N ALA A 275 15.70 -0.54 -11.67
CA ALA A 275 15.78 0.54 -10.71
C ALA A 275 14.56 0.60 -9.80
N GLN A 276 13.35 0.42 -10.33
CA GLN A 276 12.10 0.44 -9.55
C GLN A 276 12.03 -0.68 -8.51
N LYS A 277 12.58 -1.86 -8.80
CA LYS A 277 12.67 -2.94 -7.80
C LYS A 277 13.57 -2.57 -6.62
N ILE A 278 14.70 -1.93 -6.89
CA ILE A 278 15.63 -1.43 -5.87
C ILE A 278 14.97 -0.29 -5.08
N ASP A 279 14.37 0.66 -5.77
CA ASP A 279 13.65 1.81 -5.22
C ASP A 279 12.50 1.38 -4.29
N SER A 280 11.73 0.37 -4.69
CA SER A 280 10.63 -0.15 -3.87
C SER A 280 11.13 -0.71 -2.53
N ILE A 281 12.25 -1.41 -2.51
CA ILE A 281 12.87 -1.92 -1.27
C ILE A 281 13.38 -0.77 -0.41
N ALA A 282 14.05 0.22 -1.01
CA ALA A 282 14.60 1.38 -0.31
C ALA A 282 13.51 2.26 0.32
N THR A 283 12.33 2.35 -0.29
CA THR A 283 11.22 3.19 0.19
C THR A 283 10.27 2.48 1.16
N MET A 284 10.33 1.14 1.29
CA MET A 284 9.50 0.37 2.23
C MET A 284 9.56 0.87 3.68
N PRO A 285 10.73 1.18 4.27
CA PRO A 285 10.78 1.69 5.63
C PRO A 285 10.04 3.02 5.79
N LEU A 286 10.12 3.91 4.79
CA LEU A 286 9.44 5.22 4.81
C LEU A 286 7.92 5.05 4.78
N ASN A 287 7.42 4.16 3.93
CA ASN A 287 5.99 3.82 3.87
C ASN A 287 5.50 3.20 5.18
N SER A 288 6.28 2.28 5.76
CA SER A 288 5.94 1.61 7.03
C SER A 288 5.91 2.58 8.21
N LEU A 289 6.82 3.56 8.27
CA LEU A 289 6.78 4.66 9.24
C LEU A 289 5.51 5.49 9.06
N GLY A 290 5.12 5.80 7.83
CA GLY A 290 3.86 6.47 7.53
C GLY A 290 2.66 5.68 8.05
N GLN A 291 2.55 4.39 7.74
CA GLN A 291 1.46 3.54 8.24
C GLN A 291 1.42 3.49 9.78
N ALA A 292 2.57 3.45 10.44
CA ALA A 292 2.64 3.53 11.90
C ALA A 292 2.10 4.87 12.42
N MET A 293 2.36 5.97 11.69
CA MET A 293 1.82 7.28 12.03
C MET A 293 0.31 7.35 11.89
N THR A 294 -0.32 6.63 10.95
CA THR A 294 -1.78 6.57 10.87
C THR A 294 -2.39 6.04 12.16
N THR A 295 -1.93 4.90 12.64
CA THR A 295 -2.45 4.29 13.89
C THR A 295 -2.11 5.16 15.11
N TYR A 296 -0.86 5.63 15.19
CA TYR A 296 -0.43 6.50 16.28
C TYR A 296 -1.28 7.78 16.37
N THR A 297 -1.49 8.44 15.24
CA THR A 297 -2.28 9.67 15.16
C THR A 297 -3.74 9.41 15.46
N ALA A 298 -4.34 8.38 14.88
CA ALA A 298 -5.74 8.06 15.10
C ALA A 298 -6.05 7.76 16.58
N GLN A 299 -5.23 6.95 17.25
CA GLN A 299 -5.42 6.66 18.67
C GLN A 299 -5.22 7.90 19.55
N ASN A 300 -4.16 8.69 19.33
CA ASN A 300 -3.94 9.90 20.10
C ASN A 300 -4.99 11.00 19.82
N TYR A 301 -5.53 11.04 18.60
CA TYR A 301 -6.66 11.92 18.25
C TYR A 301 -7.93 11.53 19.05
N GLY A 302 -8.27 10.25 19.06
CA GLY A 302 -9.39 9.75 19.85
C GLY A 302 -9.24 10.01 21.36
N ALA A 303 -8.01 9.93 21.87
CA ALA A 303 -7.67 10.22 23.26
C ALA A 303 -7.59 11.74 23.58
N GLY A 304 -7.81 12.64 22.62
CA GLY A 304 -7.68 14.09 22.80
C GLY A 304 -6.23 14.58 23.01
N GLN A 305 -5.23 13.74 22.74
CA GLN A 305 -3.82 14.04 23.04
C GLN A 305 -3.11 14.75 21.87
N TYR A 306 -3.56 15.94 21.50
CA TYR A 306 -3.09 16.66 20.32
C TYR A 306 -1.61 17.07 20.37
N GLU A 307 -1.12 17.51 21.54
CA GLU A 307 0.31 17.83 21.74
C GLU A 307 1.20 16.59 21.54
N ARG A 308 0.68 15.42 21.89
CA ARG A 308 1.38 14.17 21.69
C ARG A 308 1.46 13.80 20.22
N ILE A 309 0.42 14.09 19.41
CA ILE A 309 0.44 13.94 17.95
C ILE A 309 1.56 14.80 17.37
N LYS A 310 1.60 16.10 17.70
CA LYS A 310 2.63 17.03 17.24
C LYS A 310 4.05 16.54 17.55
N LYS A 311 4.28 16.09 18.79
CA LYS A 311 5.57 15.52 19.21
C LYS A 311 5.93 14.27 18.45
N GLY A 312 4.98 13.35 18.25
CA GLY A 312 5.19 12.11 17.51
C GLY A 312 5.50 12.36 16.03
N VAL A 313 4.78 13.27 15.37
CA VAL A 313 5.03 13.67 13.98
C VAL A 313 6.44 14.26 13.85
N PHE A 314 6.83 15.22 14.69
CA PHE A 314 8.17 15.80 14.66
C PHE A 314 9.27 14.74 14.80
N GLN A 315 9.13 13.85 15.79
CA GLN A 315 10.10 12.77 16.00
C GLN A 315 10.13 11.77 14.84
N CYS A 316 8.96 11.43 14.26
CA CYS A 316 8.89 10.54 13.11
C CYS A 316 9.49 11.18 11.86
N ILE A 317 9.35 12.49 11.66
CA ILE A 317 10.02 13.24 10.59
C ILE A 317 11.54 13.10 10.72
N LEU A 318 12.12 13.27 11.91
CA LEU A 318 13.56 13.12 12.11
C LEU A 318 14.04 11.70 11.78
N ILE A 319 13.30 10.67 12.21
CA ILE A 319 13.60 9.27 11.88
C ILE A 319 13.50 9.05 10.36
N SER A 320 12.43 9.53 9.75
CA SER A 320 12.18 9.39 8.32
C SER A 320 13.27 10.08 7.49
N LEU A 321 13.72 11.27 7.89
CA LEU A 321 14.85 11.97 7.24
C LEU A 321 16.15 11.16 7.37
N THR A 322 16.45 10.62 8.55
CA THR A 322 17.62 9.76 8.74
C THR A 322 17.58 8.53 7.83
N VAL A 323 16.43 7.83 7.78
CA VAL A 323 16.23 6.67 6.90
C VAL A 323 16.34 7.08 5.43
N SER A 324 15.75 8.22 5.05
CA SER A 324 15.83 8.74 3.67
C SER A 324 17.25 9.01 3.22
N VAL A 325 18.05 9.62 4.09
CA VAL A 325 19.48 9.87 3.79
C VAL A 325 20.24 8.55 3.64
N LEU A 326 20.06 7.61 4.56
CA LEU A 326 20.74 6.30 4.50
C LEU A 326 20.35 5.53 3.24
N MET A 327 19.08 5.43 2.90
CA MET A 327 18.61 4.73 1.70
C MET A 327 19.01 5.47 0.41
N GLY A 328 18.96 6.81 0.43
CA GLY A 328 19.45 7.63 -0.68
C GLY A 328 20.93 7.44 -0.96
N LEU A 329 21.77 7.49 0.05
CA LEU A 329 23.21 7.22 -0.06
C LEU A 329 23.48 5.79 -0.56
N MET A 330 22.74 4.80 -0.03
CA MET A 330 22.83 3.42 -0.52
C MET A 330 22.57 3.34 -2.02
N ASN A 331 21.49 3.97 -2.50
CA ASN A 331 21.15 3.96 -3.93
C ASN A 331 22.16 4.73 -4.78
N ILE A 332 22.70 5.85 -4.30
CA ILE A 332 23.69 6.65 -5.02
C ILE A 332 25.01 5.89 -5.17
N PHE A 333 25.50 5.26 -4.10
CA PHE A 333 26.81 4.61 -4.09
C PHE A 333 26.77 3.14 -4.54
N ALA A 334 25.75 2.38 -4.10
CA ALA A 334 25.64 0.95 -4.42
C ALA A 334 24.68 0.65 -5.59
N GLY A 335 23.98 1.64 -6.13
CA GLY A 335 22.91 1.47 -7.14
C GLY A 335 23.38 0.72 -8.39
N SER A 336 24.59 0.99 -8.89
CA SER A 336 25.14 0.26 -10.05
C SER A 336 25.34 -1.23 -9.75
N ASN A 337 25.90 -1.57 -8.58
CA ASN A 337 26.13 -2.96 -8.18
C ASN A 337 24.81 -3.70 -7.95
N LEU A 338 23.84 -3.02 -7.32
CA LEU A 338 22.51 -3.56 -7.11
C LEU A 338 21.78 -3.80 -8.44
N SER A 339 21.88 -2.87 -9.39
CA SER A 339 21.31 -3.03 -10.73
C SER A 339 21.95 -4.20 -11.48
N ALA A 340 23.27 -4.36 -11.39
CA ALA A 340 23.98 -5.47 -12.02
C ALA A 340 23.51 -6.86 -11.51
N VAL A 341 23.03 -6.96 -10.26
CA VAL A 341 22.44 -8.20 -9.73
C VAL A 341 21.15 -8.58 -10.47
N PHE A 342 20.35 -7.57 -10.89
CA PHE A 342 19.07 -7.81 -11.56
C PHE A 342 19.20 -8.05 -13.07
N VAL A 343 20.11 -7.33 -13.74
CA VAL A 343 20.20 -7.34 -15.21
C VAL A 343 21.45 -8.06 -15.74
N GLY A 344 22.38 -8.42 -14.86
CA GLY A 344 23.66 -8.98 -15.24
C GLY A 344 24.72 -7.91 -15.48
N SER A 345 25.99 -8.22 -15.18
CA SER A 345 27.12 -7.28 -15.27
C SER A 345 27.50 -6.88 -16.70
N GLY A 346 26.99 -7.59 -17.71
CA GLY A 346 27.26 -7.31 -19.12
C GLY A 346 26.45 -6.14 -19.70
N GLU A 347 25.31 -5.81 -19.11
CA GLU A 347 24.34 -4.81 -19.60
C GLU A 347 24.69 -3.39 -19.11
N ARG A 348 25.82 -2.85 -19.61
CA ARG A 348 26.39 -1.57 -19.13
C ARG A 348 25.44 -0.38 -19.32
N ASP A 349 24.74 -0.30 -20.44
CA ASP A 349 23.83 0.80 -20.74
C ASP A 349 22.61 0.78 -19.83
N VAL A 350 22.05 -0.40 -19.56
CA VAL A 350 20.94 -0.61 -18.62
C VAL A 350 21.35 -0.20 -17.21
N ILE A 351 22.56 -0.60 -16.77
CA ILE A 351 23.10 -0.26 -15.45
C ILE A 351 23.32 1.25 -15.32
N ALA A 352 23.84 1.92 -16.35
CA ALA A 352 24.08 3.35 -16.34
C ALA A 352 22.78 4.16 -16.22
N LEU A 353 21.75 3.80 -17.00
CA LEU A 353 20.43 4.41 -16.91
C LEU A 353 19.75 4.12 -15.56
N SER A 354 19.80 2.88 -15.09
CA SER A 354 19.26 2.49 -13.78
C SER A 354 19.92 3.31 -12.66
N LYS A 355 21.24 3.50 -12.71
CA LYS A 355 21.96 4.37 -11.77
C LYS A 355 21.44 5.81 -11.83
N THR A 356 21.20 6.36 -13.02
CA THR A 356 20.65 7.71 -13.19
C THR A 356 19.31 7.85 -12.46
N TYR A 357 18.40 6.87 -12.62
CA TYR A 357 17.14 6.83 -11.89
C TYR A 357 17.37 6.81 -10.38
N LEU A 358 18.21 5.91 -9.88
CA LEU A 358 18.47 5.73 -8.45
C LEU A 358 19.11 6.95 -7.79
N VAL A 359 19.98 7.67 -8.52
CA VAL A 359 20.57 8.93 -8.04
C VAL A 359 19.52 10.04 -7.94
N ILE A 360 18.71 10.22 -8.99
CA ILE A 360 17.68 11.26 -9.02
C ILE A 360 16.65 11.02 -7.91
N ASN A 361 16.08 9.81 -7.84
CA ASN A 361 15.05 9.48 -6.85
C ASN A 361 15.63 9.42 -5.42
N GLY A 362 16.79 8.79 -5.24
CA GLY A 362 17.48 8.68 -3.96
C GLY A 362 17.81 10.04 -3.33
N SER A 363 18.18 11.03 -4.13
CA SER A 363 18.43 12.40 -3.69
C SER A 363 17.16 13.08 -3.14
N CYS A 364 15.99 12.62 -3.53
CA CYS A 364 14.68 13.20 -3.17
C CYS A 364 13.89 12.38 -2.14
N TYR A 365 14.43 11.29 -1.60
CA TYR A 365 13.71 10.47 -0.61
C TYR A 365 13.31 11.22 0.65
N TRP A 366 14.01 12.28 1.01
CA TRP A 366 13.60 13.13 2.13
C TRP A 366 12.25 13.80 1.90
N VAL A 367 11.94 14.19 0.65
CA VAL A 367 10.61 14.71 0.28
C VAL A 367 9.56 13.62 0.39
N LEU A 368 9.86 12.41 -0.12
CA LEU A 368 8.97 11.25 -0.03
C LEU A 368 8.68 10.87 1.42
N GLY A 369 9.70 10.91 2.28
CA GLY A 369 9.55 10.67 3.71
C GLY A 369 8.61 11.67 4.37
N LEU A 370 8.77 12.97 4.10
CA LEU A 370 7.87 14.03 4.58
C LEU A 370 6.45 13.83 4.05
N LEU A 371 6.31 13.55 2.76
CA LEU A 371 5.03 13.29 2.10
C LEU A 371 4.27 12.16 2.80
N PHE A 372 4.93 11.02 3.06
CA PHE A 372 4.30 9.91 3.76
C PHE A 372 3.87 10.29 5.18
N ILE A 373 4.73 10.96 5.95
CA ILE A 373 4.39 11.34 7.33
C ILE A 373 3.17 12.29 7.35
N TYR A 374 3.14 13.32 6.52
CA TYR A 374 2.00 14.24 6.47
C TYR A 374 0.72 13.57 5.96
N ARG A 375 0.82 12.78 4.89
CA ARG A 375 -0.31 12.04 4.29
C ARG A 375 -0.97 11.12 5.32
N PHE A 376 -0.19 10.25 5.90
CA PHE A 376 -0.69 9.25 6.84
C PHE A 376 -1.14 9.85 8.17
N THR A 377 -0.53 10.95 8.61
CA THR A 377 -1.00 11.73 9.76
C THR A 377 -2.39 12.31 9.50
N LEU A 378 -2.60 12.98 8.36
CA LEU A 378 -3.91 13.53 7.99
C LEU A 378 -4.98 12.44 7.87
N GLN A 379 -4.63 11.28 7.29
CA GLN A 379 -5.52 10.13 7.26
C GLN A 379 -5.89 9.66 8.67
N GLY A 380 -4.92 9.54 9.58
CA GLY A 380 -5.16 9.18 10.98
C GLY A 380 -6.06 10.17 11.72
N LEU A 381 -6.03 11.44 11.35
CA LEU A 381 -6.97 12.48 11.85
C LEU A 381 -8.39 12.33 11.27
N GLY A 382 -8.62 11.37 10.35
CA GLY A 382 -9.90 11.16 9.68
C GLY A 382 -10.10 12.03 8.44
N ASN A 383 -9.07 12.75 7.99
CA ASN A 383 -9.14 13.54 6.77
C ASN A 383 -8.64 12.73 5.57
N GLY A 384 -9.55 12.10 4.84
CA GLY A 384 -9.23 11.38 3.61
C GLY A 384 -9.12 12.26 2.37
N TRP A 385 -9.83 13.40 2.33
CA TRP A 385 -9.91 14.25 1.13
C TRP A 385 -8.62 14.98 0.79
N VAL A 386 -7.96 15.59 1.76
CA VAL A 386 -6.70 16.32 1.51
C VAL A 386 -5.62 15.39 0.95
N PRO A 387 -5.37 14.19 1.51
CA PRO A 387 -4.48 13.22 0.90
C PRO A 387 -4.87 12.80 -0.51
N THR A 388 -6.17 12.70 -0.81
CA THR A 388 -6.66 12.35 -2.16
C THR A 388 -6.39 13.47 -3.15
N VAL A 389 -6.67 14.73 -2.79
CA VAL A 389 -6.34 15.91 -3.62
C VAL A 389 -4.83 15.98 -3.87
N ALA A 390 -4.00 15.73 -2.84
CA ALA A 390 -2.57 15.64 -3.02
C ALA A 390 -2.15 14.52 -3.98
N GLY A 391 -2.86 13.38 -3.97
CA GLY A 391 -2.69 12.29 -4.94
C GLY A 391 -3.04 12.71 -6.37
N ILE A 392 -4.09 13.50 -6.56
CA ILE A 392 -4.43 14.08 -7.87
C ILE A 392 -3.31 15.04 -8.35
N MET A 393 -2.80 15.89 -7.47
CA MET A 393 -1.67 16.77 -7.80
C MET A 393 -0.41 15.96 -8.16
N GLU A 394 -0.15 14.87 -7.45
CA GLU A 394 0.93 13.93 -7.75
C GLU A 394 0.76 13.32 -9.16
N LEU A 395 -0.45 12.90 -9.51
CA LEU A 395 -0.78 12.42 -10.86
C LEU A 395 -0.53 13.49 -11.94
N VAL A 396 -1.08 14.69 -11.75
CA VAL A 396 -0.93 15.80 -12.71
C VAL A 396 0.55 16.18 -12.89
N MET A 397 1.29 16.33 -11.81
CA MET A 397 2.73 16.64 -11.85
C MET A 397 3.52 15.55 -12.57
N ARG A 398 3.23 14.28 -12.29
CA ARG A 398 3.89 13.14 -12.94
C ARG A 398 3.57 13.07 -14.43
N ALA A 399 2.31 13.27 -14.81
CA ALA A 399 1.89 13.30 -16.21
C ALA A 399 2.54 14.46 -16.97
N THR A 400 2.53 15.65 -16.38
CA THR A 400 3.17 16.85 -16.97
C THR A 400 4.67 16.65 -17.13
N ALA A 401 5.35 16.11 -16.12
CA ALA A 401 6.77 15.81 -16.20
C ALA A 401 7.08 14.73 -17.24
N ALA A 402 6.25 13.69 -17.34
CA ALA A 402 6.40 12.63 -18.34
C ALA A 402 6.26 13.19 -19.77
N VAL A 403 5.34 14.11 -20.02
CA VAL A 403 5.17 14.70 -21.34
C VAL A 403 6.28 15.74 -21.66
N LEU A 404 6.54 16.69 -20.76
CA LEU A 404 7.43 17.81 -21.08
C LEU A 404 8.91 17.51 -20.93
N LEU A 405 9.27 16.69 -19.92
CA LEU A 405 10.69 16.42 -19.62
C LEU A 405 11.23 15.21 -20.38
N VAL A 406 10.40 14.24 -20.74
CA VAL A 406 10.86 13.08 -21.52
C VAL A 406 11.30 13.53 -22.92
N GLU A 407 10.55 14.43 -23.56
CA GLU A 407 10.95 14.97 -24.87
C GLU A 407 12.29 15.71 -24.84
N ARG A 408 12.62 16.39 -23.73
CA ARG A 408 13.82 17.23 -23.62
C ARG A 408 15.02 16.52 -23.02
N LEU A 409 14.81 15.65 -22.03
CA LEU A 409 15.85 15.03 -21.20
C LEU A 409 15.85 13.50 -21.30
N GLY A 410 15.00 12.92 -22.14
CA GLY A 410 14.91 11.47 -22.31
C GLY A 410 14.65 10.74 -20.98
N PHE A 411 15.46 9.72 -20.70
CA PHE A 411 15.32 8.89 -19.51
C PHE A 411 15.50 9.66 -18.18
N ALA A 412 16.37 10.67 -18.15
CA ALA A 412 16.51 11.52 -16.95
C ALA A 412 15.23 12.33 -16.68
N GLY A 413 14.53 12.77 -17.73
CA GLY A 413 13.21 13.41 -17.62
C GLY A 413 12.16 12.48 -17.03
N ALA A 414 12.08 11.25 -17.52
CA ALA A 414 11.21 10.21 -16.95
C ALA A 414 11.53 9.91 -15.47
N SER A 415 12.83 9.81 -15.15
CA SER A 415 13.30 9.57 -13.77
C SER A 415 12.94 10.70 -12.80
N SER A 416 12.84 11.93 -13.29
CA SER A 416 12.53 13.12 -12.49
C SER A 416 11.02 13.27 -12.21
N ALA A 417 10.16 12.55 -12.92
CA ALA A 417 8.71 12.66 -12.81
C ALA A 417 8.19 12.32 -11.40
N SER A 418 8.75 11.28 -10.74
CA SER A 418 8.36 10.91 -9.39
C SER A 418 8.80 11.93 -8.33
N PRO A 419 10.07 12.38 -8.27
CA PRO A 419 10.49 13.46 -7.37
C PRO A 419 9.67 14.75 -7.49
N LEU A 420 9.38 15.18 -8.71
CA LEU A 420 8.55 16.39 -8.93
C LEU A 420 7.11 16.20 -8.42
N ALA A 421 6.54 15.02 -8.65
CA ALA A 421 5.23 14.66 -8.12
C ALA A 421 5.22 14.65 -6.58
N TRP A 422 6.27 14.15 -5.93
CA TRP A 422 6.40 14.17 -4.47
C TRP A 422 6.49 15.59 -3.92
N ILE A 423 7.26 16.47 -4.55
CA ILE A 423 7.35 17.89 -4.16
C ILE A 423 5.98 18.56 -4.28
N GLY A 424 5.30 18.39 -5.43
CA GLY A 424 3.98 18.96 -5.68
C GLY A 424 2.92 18.51 -4.68
N ALA A 425 2.94 17.24 -4.26
CA ALA A 425 2.01 16.72 -3.27
C ALA A 425 2.39 17.05 -1.81
N CYS A 426 3.70 17.15 -1.50
CA CYS A 426 4.18 17.41 -0.14
C CYS A 426 3.78 18.80 0.37
N ILE A 427 3.79 19.81 -0.52
CA ILE A 427 3.46 21.20 -0.19
C ILE A 427 2.03 21.33 0.39
N PRO A 428 0.95 20.92 -0.34
CA PRO A 428 -0.41 21.03 0.17
C PRO A 428 -0.65 20.16 1.41
N LEU A 429 -0.01 18.97 1.49
CA LEU A 429 -0.10 18.11 2.68
C LEU A 429 0.54 18.80 3.90
N GLY A 430 1.70 19.42 3.75
CA GLY A 430 2.37 20.15 4.82
C GLY A 430 1.56 21.34 5.31
N ILE A 431 1.00 22.13 4.37
CA ILE A 431 0.13 23.27 4.70
C ILE A 431 -1.12 22.77 5.46
N ALA A 432 -1.79 21.76 4.93
CA ALA A 432 -2.99 21.21 5.56
C ALA A 432 -2.70 20.63 6.95
N TYR A 433 -1.58 19.92 7.12
CA TYR A 433 -1.15 19.45 8.43
C TYR A 433 -0.95 20.60 9.41
N TYR A 434 -0.20 21.63 9.01
CA TYR A 434 0.06 22.79 9.87
C TYR A 434 -1.22 23.51 10.30
N LEU A 435 -2.13 23.77 9.36
CA LEU A 435 -3.42 24.41 9.64
C LEU A 435 -4.27 23.57 10.57
N THR A 436 -4.35 22.24 10.35
CA THR A 436 -5.14 21.31 11.17
C THR A 436 -4.60 21.25 12.59
N ILE A 437 -3.30 21.11 12.77
CA ILE A 437 -2.69 21.07 14.13
C ILE A 437 -2.84 22.40 14.86
N ARG A 438 -2.71 23.51 14.16
CA ARG A 438 -2.90 24.86 14.77
C ARG A 438 -4.33 25.06 15.28
N GLN A 439 -5.32 24.50 14.62
CA GLN A 439 -6.72 24.57 15.06
C GLN A 439 -6.99 23.66 16.29
N MET A 440 -6.33 22.52 16.37
CA MET A 440 -6.54 21.54 17.45
C MET A 440 -5.87 21.94 18.78
N VAL A 441 -4.66 22.50 18.73
CA VAL A 441 -3.87 22.84 19.93
C VAL A 441 -4.47 23.97 20.77
N PRO A 442 -5.06 25.06 20.24
CA PRO A 442 -5.67 26.09 21.08
C PRO A 442 -6.91 25.60 21.86
N ASN A 443 -7.64 24.61 21.31
CA ASN A 443 -8.82 24.05 21.98
C ASN A 443 -8.43 23.17 23.18
N SER A 444 -7.25 22.56 23.18
CA SER A 444 -6.79 21.76 24.33
C SER A 444 -6.44 22.64 25.55
N ARG A 445 -5.99 23.87 25.34
CA ARG A 445 -5.73 24.83 26.45
C ARG A 445 -7.00 25.44 27.03
N ARG A 446 -8.12 25.46 26.29
CA ARG A 446 -9.42 25.97 26.76
C ARG A 446 -10.24 24.95 27.56
N LEU A 447 -9.95 23.65 27.41
CA LEU A 447 -10.61 22.57 28.15
C LEU A 447 -9.95 22.28 29.50
N LEU A 448 -8.81 22.92 29.81
CA LEU A 448 -8.07 22.81 31.06
C LEU A 448 -8.18 24.08 31.94
N LEU A 449 -9.01 25.06 31.56
CA LEU A 449 -9.48 26.20 32.34
C LEU A 449 -10.99 26.12 32.56
#